data_0c34f4f03c32f2f2d75751a8c98ffc32
#
_entry.id   0c34f4f03c32f2f2d75751a8c98ffc32
#
_cell.length_a   1.000
_cell.length_b   1.000
_cell.length_c   1.000
_cell.angle_alpha   90.00
_cell.angle_beta   90.00
_cell.angle_gamma   90.00
#
_symmetry.space_group_name_H-M   'P 1'
#
loop_
_entity.id
_entity.type
_entity.pdbx_description
1 polymer ?
#
loop_
_entity_poly.entity_id
_entity_poly.type
_entity_poly.pdbx_seq_one_letter_code
_entity_poly.pdbx_strand_id
1 'polypeptide(L)'
;FVSSHVHQRASNAGLFTPPQPYDSWVAYGQSKLALIHSAFEIQRRFASDNVQGFALHPGSIYTNIASKGLANKPWLLALRNFFAPLEKMVLLTPQQGAQTSILCASQPGLRGGQYFERCAPGICSTELNDTATAARLWQQTETWVHSLQTEPLSSQSASTSRQASAHV
;
A
#
# COMPACT_ATOMS: atom_id res chain seq x y z
N PHE A 1 -3.73 2.93 7.20
CA PHE A 1 -3.24 2.29 5.97
C PHE A 1 -1.91 2.89 5.55
N VAL A 2 -0.89 2.04 5.30
CA VAL A 2 0.43 2.50 4.86
C VAL A 2 0.51 2.49 3.34
N SER A 3 0.48 3.68 2.76
CA SER A 3 0.61 3.91 1.32
C SER A 3 2.03 4.34 0.93
N SER A 4 2.20 4.91 -0.23
CA SER A 4 3.47 5.40 -0.78
C SER A 4 3.22 6.55 -1.77
N HIS A 5 4.19 7.43 -1.98
CA HIS A 5 4.15 8.46 -3.03
C HIS A 5 3.89 7.90 -4.44
N VAL A 6 4.18 6.62 -4.67
CA VAL A 6 3.96 5.97 -5.97
C VAL A 6 2.47 5.95 -6.35
N HIS A 7 1.55 6.10 -5.39
CA HIS A 7 0.12 6.23 -5.68
C HIS A 7 -0.22 7.38 -6.63
N GLN A 8 0.59 8.44 -6.65
CA GLN A 8 0.39 9.61 -7.54
C GLN A 8 0.60 9.27 -9.03
N ARG A 9 1.24 8.14 -9.34
CA ARG A 9 1.45 7.64 -10.70
C ARG A 9 0.41 6.60 -11.13
N ALA A 10 -0.50 6.25 -10.24
CA ALA A 10 -1.57 5.30 -10.48
C ALA A 10 -2.85 6.03 -10.92
N SER A 11 -3.75 5.32 -11.59
CA SER A 11 -5.06 5.83 -12.00
C SER A 11 -6.18 4.90 -11.53
N ASN A 12 -7.37 5.45 -11.36
CA ASN A 12 -8.56 4.69 -11.00
C ASN A 12 -8.91 3.61 -12.03
N ALA A 13 -8.68 3.88 -13.31
CA ALA A 13 -8.89 2.90 -14.37
C ALA A 13 -8.07 1.61 -14.17
N GLY A 14 -6.85 1.74 -13.64
CA GLY A 14 -5.98 0.61 -13.40
C GLY A 14 -6.29 -0.22 -12.15
N LEU A 15 -7.19 0.24 -11.26
CA LEU A 15 -7.52 -0.49 -10.03
C LEU A 15 -8.23 -1.82 -10.28
N PHE A 16 -8.95 -1.92 -11.39
CA PHE A 16 -9.80 -3.07 -11.72
C PHE A 16 -9.25 -3.91 -12.87
N THR A 17 -8.18 -3.46 -13.51
CA THR A 17 -7.58 -4.15 -14.65
C THR A 17 -6.06 -4.21 -14.47
N PRO A 18 -5.49 -5.40 -14.34
CA PRO A 18 -4.03 -5.55 -14.24
C PRO A 18 -3.35 -4.95 -15.48
N PRO A 19 -2.18 -4.32 -15.32
CA PRO A 19 -1.42 -3.80 -16.43
C PRO A 19 -0.97 -4.93 -17.37
N GLN A 20 -1.11 -4.69 -18.68
CA GLN A 20 -0.68 -5.62 -19.72
C GLN A 20 0.25 -4.90 -20.71
N PRO A 21 1.51 -5.32 -20.90
CA PRO A 21 2.18 -6.37 -20.12
C PRO A 21 2.33 -6.01 -18.63
N TYR A 22 2.53 -7.00 -17.76
CA TYR A 22 2.65 -6.77 -16.32
C TYR A 22 3.85 -5.87 -16.00
N ASP A 23 3.58 -4.78 -15.28
CA ASP A 23 4.58 -3.87 -14.73
C ASP A 23 4.43 -3.81 -13.20
N SER A 24 5.49 -4.26 -12.52
CA SER A 24 5.49 -4.33 -11.06
C SER A 24 5.39 -2.96 -10.37
N TRP A 25 5.94 -1.89 -10.98
CA TRP A 25 5.86 -0.54 -10.44
C TRP A 25 4.48 0.06 -10.59
N VAL A 26 3.84 -0.16 -11.75
CA VAL A 26 2.45 0.23 -11.98
C VAL A 26 1.54 -0.50 -11.02
N ALA A 27 1.66 -1.81 -10.91
CA ALA A 27 0.87 -2.63 -9.98
C ALA A 27 1.08 -2.19 -8.52
N TYR A 28 2.31 -1.88 -8.12
CA TYR A 28 2.60 -1.35 -6.80
C TYR A 28 1.93 0.01 -6.58
N GLY A 29 2.03 0.93 -7.52
CA GLY A 29 1.34 2.23 -7.44
C GLY A 29 -0.16 2.09 -7.28
N GLN A 30 -0.79 1.22 -8.08
CA GLN A 30 -2.22 0.92 -8.00
C GLN A 30 -2.62 0.32 -6.66
N SER A 31 -1.83 -0.61 -6.11
CA SER A 31 -2.08 -1.16 -4.78
C SER A 31 -2.05 -0.09 -3.69
N LYS A 32 -1.15 0.91 -3.82
CA LYS A 32 -1.04 2.01 -2.86
C LYS A 32 -2.14 3.06 -3.02
N LEU A 33 -2.66 3.27 -4.22
CA LEU A 33 -3.87 4.07 -4.47
C LEU A 33 -5.10 3.40 -3.87
N ALA A 34 -5.26 2.09 -4.06
CA ALA A 34 -6.35 1.30 -3.48
C ALA A 34 -6.41 1.41 -1.94
N LEU A 35 -5.26 1.38 -1.27
CA LEU A 35 -5.19 1.53 0.19
C LEU A 35 -5.69 2.90 0.66
N ILE A 36 -5.45 3.98 -0.09
CA ILE A 36 -5.94 5.31 0.27
C ILE A 36 -7.46 5.38 0.05
N HIS A 37 -7.96 4.88 -1.07
CA HIS A 37 -9.41 4.76 -1.31
C HIS A 37 -10.09 4.00 -0.17
N SER A 38 -9.51 2.88 0.27
CA SER A 38 -10.05 2.08 1.38
C SER A 38 -10.09 2.86 2.69
N ALA A 39 -9.04 3.62 3.00
CA ALA A 39 -9.01 4.45 4.20
C ALA A 39 -10.10 5.54 4.18
N PHE A 40 -10.28 6.20 3.03
CA PHE A 40 -11.28 7.24 2.87
C PHE A 40 -12.70 6.66 2.86
N GLU A 41 -12.89 5.46 2.33
CA GLU A 41 -14.18 4.76 2.34
C GLU A 41 -14.56 4.32 3.77
N ILE A 42 -13.62 3.82 4.57
CA ILE A 42 -13.84 3.55 6.00
C ILE A 42 -14.34 4.80 6.71
N GLN A 43 -13.70 5.94 6.48
CA GLN A 43 -14.15 7.20 7.08
C GLN A 43 -15.58 7.57 6.68
N ARG A 44 -15.94 7.38 5.41
CA ARG A 44 -17.31 7.69 4.94
C ARG A 44 -18.36 6.76 5.54
N ARG A 45 -18.05 5.49 5.68
CA ARG A 45 -19.02 4.47 6.13
C ARG A 45 -19.18 4.40 7.62
N PHE A 46 -18.09 4.56 8.37
CA PHE A 46 -18.03 4.20 9.78
C PHE A 46 -17.67 5.37 10.71
N ALA A 47 -17.70 6.61 10.22
CA ALA A 47 -17.44 7.78 11.07
C ALA A 47 -18.45 7.92 12.20
N SER A 48 -19.72 7.55 11.98
CA SER A 48 -20.77 7.54 13.00
C SER A 48 -20.51 6.51 14.11
N ASP A 49 -19.73 5.47 13.81
CA ASP A 49 -19.38 4.38 14.74
C ASP A 49 -18.05 4.66 15.45
N ASN A 50 -17.56 5.91 15.43
CA ASN A 50 -16.25 6.31 15.95
C ASN A 50 -15.05 5.61 15.31
N VAL A 51 -15.20 5.08 14.10
CA VAL A 51 -14.09 4.50 13.33
C VAL A 51 -13.53 5.56 12.39
N GLN A 52 -12.22 5.76 12.45
CA GLN A 52 -11.54 6.71 11.59
C GLN A 52 -10.56 6.00 10.65
N GLY A 53 -10.59 6.39 9.38
CA GLY A 53 -9.69 5.89 8.34
C GLY A 53 -8.59 6.89 8.03
N PHE A 54 -7.33 6.45 8.16
CA PHE A 54 -6.15 7.25 7.80
C PHE A 54 -5.31 6.52 6.77
N ALA A 55 -4.79 7.26 5.81
CA ALA A 55 -3.74 6.80 4.92
C ALA A 55 -2.46 7.60 5.16
N LEU A 56 -1.31 6.99 5.00
CA LEU A 56 -0.04 7.68 5.23
C LEU A 56 1.09 7.15 4.34
N HIS A 57 2.10 8.01 4.14
CA HIS A 57 3.41 7.62 3.62
C HIS A 57 4.45 7.71 4.74
N PRO A 58 5.15 6.60 5.04
CA PRO A 58 6.14 6.60 6.13
C PRO A 58 7.46 7.29 5.77
N GLY A 59 7.59 7.78 4.54
CA GLY A 59 8.85 8.28 4.00
C GLY A 59 9.70 7.18 3.34
N SER A 60 10.84 7.59 2.79
CA SER A 60 11.82 6.65 2.23
C SER A 60 12.71 6.14 3.35
N ILE A 61 12.43 4.92 3.81
CA ILE A 61 13.11 4.30 4.94
C ILE A 61 14.24 3.40 4.42
N TYR A 62 15.39 3.46 5.07
CA TYR A 62 16.48 2.51 4.82
C TYR A 62 16.06 1.12 5.30
N THR A 63 15.74 0.23 4.37
CA THR A 63 15.32 -1.13 4.66
C THR A 63 16.05 -2.15 3.77
N ASN A 64 16.13 -3.40 4.23
CA ASN A 64 16.73 -4.49 3.45
C ASN A 64 15.88 -4.95 2.26
N ILE A 65 14.71 -4.36 2.02
CA ILE A 65 13.83 -4.73 0.90
C ILE A 65 14.52 -4.48 -0.44
N ALA A 66 15.24 -3.35 -0.57
CA ALA A 66 15.97 -3.03 -1.79
C ALA A 66 17.13 -4.02 -2.07
N SER A 67 17.76 -4.59 -1.04
CA SER A 67 18.80 -5.61 -1.23
C SER A 67 18.22 -6.95 -1.70
N LYS A 68 17.02 -7.31 -1.27
CA LYS A 68 16.34 -8.53 -1.74
C LYS A 68 16.02 -8.47 -3.24
N GLY A 69 15.60 -7.31 -3.75
CA GLY A 69 15.36 -7.12 -5.19
C GLY A 69 16.62 -7.14 -6.05
N LEU A 70 17.81 -7.00 -5.45
CA LEU A 70 19.12 -7.03 -6.15
C LEU A 70 19.88 -8.34 -5.95
N ALA A 71 19.30 -9.33 -5.26
CA ALA A 71 19.98 -10.59 -4.91
C ALA A 71 20.58 -11.31 -6.13
N ASN A 72 19.94 -11.21 -7.30
CA ASN A 72 20.40 -11.84 -8.54
C ASN A 72 21.41 -11.00 -9.36
N LYS A 73 21.86 -9.83 -8.82
CA LYS A 73 22.79 -8.92 -9.51
C LYS A 73 23.92 -8.49 -8.57
N PRO A 74 24.95 -9.34 -8.37
CA PRO A 74 25.99 -9.13 -7.35
C PRO A 74 26.77 -7.82 -7.54
N TRP A 75 26.98 -7.36 -8.77
CA TRP A 75 27.65 -6.09 -9.03
C TRP A 75 26.83 -4.86 -8.55
N LEU A 76 25.49 -4.93 -8.67
CA LEU A 76 24.61 -3.88 -8.14
C LEU A 76 24.58 -3.88 -6.61
N LEU A 77 24.66 -5.06 -5.99
CA LEU A 77 24.80 -5.17 -4.53
C LEU A 77 26.12 -4.58 -4.04
N ALA A 78 27.22 -4.84 -4.75
CA ALA A 78 28.54 -4.26 -4.42
C ALA A 78 28.51 -2.73 -4.55
N LEU A 79 27.93 -2.20 -5.62
CA LEU A 79 27.76 -0.76 -5.83
C LEU A 79 26.90 -0.13 -4.74
N ARG A 80 25.77 -0.76 -4.40
CA ARG A 80 24.89 -0.30 -3.33
C ARG A 80 25.62 -0.30 -1.98
N ASN A 81 26.37 -1.36 -1.67
CA ASN A 81 27.13 -1.44 -0.41
C ASN A 81 28.19 -0.34 -0.33
N PHE A 82 28.81 0.03 -1.45
CA PHE A 82 29.73 1.15 -1.50
C PHE A 82 29.05 2.49 -1.16
N PHE A 83 27.82 2.70 -1.67
CA PHE A 83 27.03 3.91 -1.40
C PHE A 83 26.15 3.82 -0.14
N ALA A 84 26.15 2.70 0.59
CA ALA A 84 25.33 2.52 1.79
C ALA A 84 25.51 3.61 2.86
N PRO A 85 26.70 4.18 3.12
CA PRO A 85 26.85 5.29 4.06
C PRO A 85 26.06 6.54 3.62
N LEU A 86 26.05 6.83 2.31
CA LEU A 86 25.32 7.96 1.74
C LEU A 86 23.80 7.70 1.77
N GLU A 87 23.37 6.47 1.47
CA GLU A 87 21.95 6.06 1.59
C GLU A 87 21.45 6.27 3.02
N LYS A 88 22.21 5.88 4.04
CA LYS A 88 21.86 6.06 5.46
C LYS A 88 21.74 7.52 5.87
N MET A 89 22.42 8.42 5.19
CA MET A 89 22.39 9.85 5.49
C MET A 89 21.14 10.52 4.89
N VAL A 90 20.59 9.96 3.80
CA VAL A 90 19.46 10.52 3.05
C VAL A 90 18.13 9.85 3.43
N LEU A 91 18.17 8.56 3.76
CA LEU A 91 16.98 7.77 4.09
C LEU A 91 16.66 7.85 5.59
N LEU A 92 15.37 7.84 5.89
CA LEU A 92 14.88 7.84 7.27
C LEU A 92 15.27 6.55 8.01
N THR A 93 15.54 6.67 9.30
CA THR A 93 15.63 5.50 10.18
C THR A 93 14.24 4.86 10.34
N PRO A 94 14.15 3.57 10.71
CA PRO A 94 12.87 2.94 11.02
C PRO A 94 12.04 3.68 12.07
N GLN A 95 12.71 4.24 13.09
CA GLN A 95 12.08 5.05 14.13
C GLN A 95 11.47 6.34 13.58
N GLN A 96 12.17 7.03 12.68
CA GLN A 96 11.65 8.23 12.02
C GLN A 96 10.50 7.89 11.08
N GLY A 97 10.60 6.79 10.33
CA GLY A 97 9.53 6.33 9.44
C GLY A 97 8.24 5.92 10.18
N ALA A 98 8.36 5.44 11.41
CA ALA A 98 7.22 5.06 12.23
C ALA A 98 6.43 6.28 12.77
N GLN A 99 7.02 7.47 12.84
CA GLN A 99 6.40 8.63 13.51
C GLN A 99 5.03 9.01 12.92
N THR A 100 4.89 9.00 11.59
CA THR A 100 3.59 9.31 10.96
C THR A 100 2.53 8.26 11.29
N SER A 101 2.92 6.98 11.39
CA SER A 101 2.01 5.91 11.81
C SER A 101 1.57 6.07 13.28
N ILE A 102 2.52 6.41 14.14
CA ILE A 102 2.25 6.67 15.58
C ILE A 102 1.30 7.87 15.72
N LEU A 103 1.58 8.97 15.01
CA LEU A 103 0.72 10.15 15.00
C LEU A 103 -0.73 9.77 14.63
N CYS A 104 -0.92 9.05 13.51
CA CYS A 104 -2.25 8.66 13.05
C CYS A 104 -2.97 7.71 14.02
N ALA A 105 -2.22 6.92 14.79
CA ALA A 105 -2.79 5.95 15.74
C ALA A 105 -3.08 6.54 17.13
N SER A 106 -2.36 7.58 17.55
CA SER A 106 -2.37 8.03 18.95
C SER A 106 -2.73 9.50 19.16
N GLN A 107 -2.69 10.34 18.11
CA GLN A 107 -2.97 11.78 18.27
C GLN A 107 -4.46 12.03 18.40
N PRO A 108 -4.93 12.56 19.54
CA PRO A 108 -6.33 12.93 19.70
C PRO A 108 -6.74 14.07 18.76
N GLY A 109 -7.99 14.04 18.29
CA GLY A 109 -8.56 15.11 17.48
C GLY A 109 -8.09 15.15 16.02
N LEU A 110 -7.31 14.17 15.55
CA LEU A 110 -7.06 14.05 14.13
C LEU A 110 -8.34 13.74 13.37
N ARG A 111 -8.50 14.41 12.23
CA ARG A 111 -9.65 14.20 11.36
C ARG A 111 -9.37 13.05 10.39
N GLY A 112 -10.22 12.03 10.41
CA GLY A 112 -10.15 10.91 9.49
C GLY A 112 -10.43 11.30 8.03
N GLY A 113 -10.20 10.40 7.09
CA GLY A 113 -10.34 10.65 5.66
C GLY A 113 -9.23 11.53 5.08
N GLN A 114 -8.07 11.52 5.70
CA GLN A 114 -6.90 12.31 5.28
C GLN A 114 -5.69 11.42 5.01
N TYR A 115 -4.82 11.94 4.16
CA TYR A 115 -3.52 11.37 3.88
C TYR A 115 -2.44 12.15 4.60
N PHE A 116 -1.54 11.43 5.28
CA PHE A 116 -0.48 12.01 6.08
C PHE A 116 0.92 11.64 5.56
N GLU A 117 1.82 12.57 5.65
CA GLU A 117 3.23 12.35 5.40
C GLU A 117 4.06 13.27 6.31
N ARG A 118 5.20 12.78 6.82
CA ARG A 118 6.08 13.57 7.71
C ARG A 118 5.34 14.20 8.90
N CYS A 119 4.42 13.45 9.49
CA CYS A 119 3.57 13.89 10.60
C CYS A 119 2.68 15.12 10.31
N ALA A 120 2.33 15.37 9.05
CA ALA A 120 1.45 16.45 8.62
C ALA A 120 0.49 15.97 7.53
N PRO A 121 -0.62 16.66 7.27
CA PRO A 121 -1.45 16.42 6.10
C PRO A 121 -0.62 16.54 4.81
N GLY A 122 -0.68 15.53 3.98
CA GLY A 122 0.07 15.44 2.72
C GLY A 122 -0.80 15.63 1.49
N ILE A 123 -0.15 15.81 0.34
CA ILE A 123 -0.82 15.93 -0.96
C ILE A 123 -1.05 14.53 -1.53
N CYS A 124 -2.27 14.22 -1.89
CA CYS A 124 -2.62 12.97 -2.55
C CYS A 124 -3.12 13.19 -3.98
N SER A 125 -3.24 12.09 -4.73
CA SER A 125 -3.73 12.12 -6.11
C SER A 125 -5.17 12.64 -6.18
N THR A 126 -5.48 13.40 -7.24
CA THR A 126 -6.85 13.85 -7.56
C THR A 126 -7.80 12.70 -7.90
N GLU A 127 -7.26 11.53 -8.26
CA GLU A 127 -8.02 10.27 -8.45
C GLU A 127 -8.86 9.91 -7.22
N LEU A 128 -8.43 10.32 -6.01
CA LEU A 128 -9.10 10.04 -4.75
C LEU A 128 -10.38 10.88 -4.52
N ASN A 129 -10.65 11.88 -5.38
CA ASN A 129 -11.90 12.62 -5.37
C ASN A 129 -13.07 11.79 -5.94
N ASP A 130 -12.77 10.73 -6.68
CA ASP A 130 -13.77 9.82 -7.23
C ASP A 130 -14.28 8.83 -6.17
N THR A 131 -15.32 9.25 -5.48
CA THR A 131 -15.97 8.44 -4.44
C THR A 131 -16.70 7.22 -4.99
N ALA A 132 -17.12 7.24 -6.26
CA ALA A 132 -17.77 6.10 -6.90
C ALA A 132 -16.76 4.95 -7.10
N THR A 133 -15.54 5.26 -7.53
CA THR A 133 -14.46 4.28 -7.61
C THR A 133 -14.12 3.68 -6.23
N ALA A 134 -14.07 4.49 -5.18
CA ALA A 134 -13.83 4.00 -3.84
C ALA A 134 -14.94 3.04 -3.37
N ALA A 135 -16.20 3.39 -3.57
CA ALA A 135 -17.35 2.54 -3.24
C ALA A 135 -17.34 1.22 -4.04
N ARG A 136 -17.02 1.27 -5.34
CA ARG A 136 -16.87 0.08 -6.17
C ARG A 136 -15.75 -0.83 -5.70
N LEU A 137 -14.58 -0.27 -5.36
CA LEU A 137 -13.45 -1.02 -4.84
C LEU A 137 -13.81 -1.72 -3.52
N TRP A 138 -14.50 -1.03 -2.64
CA TRP A 138 -14.98 -1.59 -1.39
C TRP A 138 -15.91 -2.78 -1.62
N GLN A 139 -16.94 -2.60 -2.46
CA GLN A 139 -17.93 -3.63 -2.75
C GLN A 139 -17.29 -4.89 -3.38
N GLN A 140 -16.35 -4.71 -4.30
CA GLN A 140 -15.63 -5.85 -4.89
C GLN A 140 -14.77 -6.57 -3.85
N THR A 141 -14.13 -5.84 -2.95
CA THR A 141 -13.32 -6.41 -1.86
C THR A 141 -14.20 -7.19 -0.89
N GLU A 142 -15.36 -6.65 -0.49
CA GLU A 142 -16.34 -7.37 0.35
C GLU A 142 -16.80 -8.67 -0.32
N THR A 143 -17.18 -8.60 -1.59
CA THR A 143 -17.61 -9.79 -2.34
C THR A 143 -16.52 -10.85 -2.37
N TRP A 144 -15.29 -10.45 -2.62
CA TRP A 144 -14.14 -11.37 -2.62
C TRP A 144 -13.87 -11.98 -1.24
N VAL A 145 -13.89 -11.18 -0.19
CA VAL A 145 -13.69 -11.68 1.19
C VAL A 145 -14.79 -12.67 1.57
N HIS A 146 -16.05 -12.38 1.24
CA HIS A 146 -17.16 -13.30 1.50
C HIS A 146 -17.02 -14.62 0.74
N SER A 147 -16.57 -14.59 -0.51
CA SER A 147 -16.33 -15.82 -1.27
C SER A 147 -15.28 -16.72 -0.63
N LEU A 148 -14.22 -16.14 -0.07
CA LEU A 148 -13.17 -16.89 0.64
C LEU A 148 -13.68 -17.51 1.95
N GLN A 149 -14.64 -16.88 2.62
CA GLN A 149 -15.22 -17.39 3.86
C GLN A 149 -16.22 -18.53 3.63
N THR A 150 -16.83 -18.57 2.45
CA THR A 150 -17.82 -19.59 2.09
C THR A 150 -17.20 -20.85 1.47
N GLU A 151 -15.93 -20.80 1.04
CA GLU A 151 -15.23 -21.99 0.55
C GLU A 151 -14.77 -22.89 1.72
N PRO A 152 -15.11 -24.20 1.71
CA PRO A 152 -14.62 -25.12 2.73
C PRO A 152 -13.10 -25.25 2.66
N LEU A 153 -12.44 -25.33 3.82
CA LEU A 153 -10.98 -25.43 3.99
C LEU A 153 -10.31 -26.53 3.14
N SER A 154 -11.06 -27.57 2.76
CA SER A 154 -10.58 -28.66 1.90
C SER A 154 -10.31 -28.25 0.45
N SER A 155 -10.96 -27.20 -0.06
CA SER A 155 -10.74 -26.69 -1.43
C SER A 155 -9.58 -25.70 -1.50
N GLN A 156 -9.21 -25.04 -0.41
CA GLN A 156 -8.14 -24.06 -0.36
C GLN A 156 -6.74 -24.70 -0.49
N SER A 157 -6.54 -25.93 0.01
CA SER A 157 -5.28 -26.66 -0.12
C SER A 157 -4.97 -27.11 -1.56
N ALA A 158 -6.00 -27.35 -2.37
CA ALA A 158 -5.84 -27.79 -3.76
C ALA A 158 -5.50 -26.62 -4.72
N SER A 159 -5.93 -25.39 -4.42
CA SER A 159 -5.63 -24.21 -5.24
C SER A 159 -4.20 -23.71 -5.03
N THR A 160 -3.68 -23.78 -3.81
CA THR A 160 -2.31 -23.36 -3.49
C THR A 160 -1.26 -24.28 -4.13
N SER A 161 -1.53 -25.59 -4.23
CA SER A 161 -0.64 -26.55 -4.87
C SER A 161 -0.59 -26.39 -6.41
N ARG A 162 -1.67 -25.96 -7.05
CA ARG A 162 -1.70 -25.69 -8.51
C ARG A 162 -0.96 -24.41 -8.91
N GLN A 163 -0.97 -23.38 -8.06
CA GLN A 163 -0.21 -22.16 -8.32
C GLN A 163 1.30 -22.35 -8.12
N ALA A 164 1.72 -23.21 -7.19
CA ALA A 164 3.13 -23.53 -6.99
C ALA A 164 3.74 -24.33 -8.15
N SER A 165 2.93 -25.15 -8.85
CA SER A 165 3.40 -25.97 -10.00
C SER A 165 3.44 -25.23 -11.34
N ALA A 166 2.90 -24.02 -11.43
CA ALA A 166 2.89 -23.22 -12.67
C ALA A 166 4.07 -22.24 -12.79
N HIS A 167 5.01 -22.24 -11.82
CA HIS A 167 6.17 -21.35 -11.77
C HIS A 167 7.51 -22.12 -11.65
N VAL A 168 7.56 -23.40 -12.13
CA VAL A 168 8.81 -24.16 -12.32
C VAL A 168 9.15 -24.23 -13.81
#